data_6a4d59aeb92eda68a39c17b8ee137092
#
_entry.id   6a4d59aeb92eda68a39c17b8ee137092
#
_cell.length_a   1.000
_cell.length_b   1.000
_cell.length_c   1.000
_cell.angle_alpha   90.00
_cell.angle_beta   90.00
_cell.angle_gamma   90.00
#
_symmetry.space_group_name_H-M   'P 1'
#
loop_
_entity.id
_entity.type
_entity.pdbx_description
1 polymer ?
#
loop_
_entity_poly.entity_id
_entity_poly.type
_entity_poly.pdbx_seq_one_letter_code
_entity_poly.pdbx_strand_id
1 'polypeptide(L)'
;MKKSKLKTNERPAEAFGYVRVSMKDQNEDRQLIALESYNIPSENIFIDKKSGKDFNRPAYKRLIRKLRAGDMLYIKSIDRLGRNYEDIIEQWQHITKKKGVDIKVIDMPLLDTTYCKDLLGTFIADLVLQVMSFSAQLERENILQRQAEGISAAKAKGVKFGRKAVEVPENFEDIYIRWRNKELSNEQAAEACGFSVRTLYNLTENWRKINNLRFII
;
A
#
# COMPACT_ATOMS: atom_id res chain seq x y z
N MET A 1 -42.30 6.69 -41.28
CA MET A 1 -41.47 6.82 -40.05
C MET A 1 -40.67 5.54 -39.86
N LYS A 2 -39.38 5.56 -40.22
CA LYS A 2 -38.46 4.39 -39.99
C LYS A 2 -38.00 4.43 -38.54
N LYS A 3 -38.44 3.46 -37.71
CA LYS A 3 -37.88 3.22 -36.41
C LYS A 3 -36.47 2.65 -36.61
N SER A 4 -35.43 3.45 -36.35
CA SER A 4 -34.08 2.96 -36.25
C SER A 4 -33.99 2.10 -35.00
N LYS A 5 -33.89 0.80 -35.18
CA LYS A 5 -33.46 -0.13 -34.10
C LYS A 5 -31.96 0.17 -33.85
N LEU A 6 -31.68 0.96 -32.83
CA LEU A 6 -30.37 0.95 -32.19
C LEU A 6 -30.11 -0.46 -31.72
N LYS A 7 -29.23 -1.19 -32.40
CA LYS A 7 -28.65 -2.43 -31.90
C LYS A 7 -27.71 -2.03 -30.75
N THR A 8 -28.21 -2.03 -29.53
CA THR A 8 -27.35 -2.06 -28.35
C THR A 8 -26.65 -3.40 -28.37
N ASN A 9 -25.37 -3.38 -28.70
CA ASN A 9 -24.48 -4.54 -28.65
C ASN A 9 -24.08 -4.76 -27.17
N GLU A 10 -25.11 -4.99 -26.33
CA GLU A 10 -24.94 -5.19 -24.90
C GLU A 10 -24.51 -6.63 -24.67
N ARG A 11 -23.23 -6.81 -24.27
CA ARG A 11 -22.84 -8.10 -23.73
C ARG A 11 -23.64 -8.39 -22.44
N PRO A 12 -23.90 -9.65 -22.11
CA PRO A 12 -24.52 -9.99 -20.82
C PRO A 12 -23.67 -9.45 -19.66
N ALA A 13 -24.35 -9.13 -18.55
CA ALA A 13 -23.69 -8.71 -17.32
C ALA A 13 -22.73 -9.80 -16.83
N GLU A 14 -21.55 -9.41 -16.46
CA GLU A 14 -20.50 -10.31 -15.98
C GLU A 14 -20.16 -10.07 -14.51
N ALA A 15 -19.70 -11.16 -13.85
CA ALA A 15 -19.17 -11.11 -12.49
C ALA A 15 -17.66 -10.91 -12.51
N PHE A 16 -17.17 -10.01 -11.65
CA PHE A 16 -15.76 -9.70 -11.47
C PHE A 16 -15.35 -9.81 -9.99
N GLY A 17 -14.12 -10.24 -9.74
CA GLY A 17 -13.52 -10.27 -8.42
C GLY A 17 -12.30 -9.36 -8.33
N TYR A 18 -12.14 -8.66 -7.20
CA TYR A 18 -10.93 -7.90 -6.92
C TYR A 18 -10.30 -8.32 -5.59
N VAL A 19 -9.02 -8.65 -5.67
CA VAL A 19 -8.18 -9.09 -4.56
C VAL A 19 -7.01 -8.14 -4.39
N ARG A 20 -6.70 -7.75 -3.16
CA ARG A 20 -5.54 -6.94 -2.85
C ARG A 20 -4.82 -7.45 -1.60
N VAL A 21 -3.50 -7.64 -1.71
CA VAL A 21 -2.62 -7.98 -0.59
C VAL A 21 -1.50 -6.96 -0.44
N SER A 22 -1.10 -6.68 0.82
CA SER A 22 -0.19 -5.57 1.15
C SER A 22 1.28 -5.92 0.91
N MET A 23 1.65 -7.19 0.98
CA MET A 23 3.01 -7.70 0.79
C MET A 23 3.02 -8.84 -0.22
N LYS A 24 4.19 -9.03 -0.86
CA LYS A 24 4.39 -10.11 -1.84
C LYS A 24 4.18 -11.51 -1.26
N ASP A 25 4.49 -11.66 0.04
CA ASP A 25 4.41 -12.93 0.77
C ASP A 25 3.09 -13.10 1.56
N GLN A 26 2.17 -12.13 1.45
CA GLN A 26 0.85 -12.22 2.07
C GLN A 26 -0.05 -13.09 1.20
N ASN A 27 -0.59 -14.15 1.82
CA ASN A 27 -1.43 -15.13 1.14
C ASN A 27 -2.79 -14.50 0.77
N GLU A 28 -3.10 -14.52 -0.53
CA GLU A 28 -4.40 -14.09 -1.08
C GLU A 28 -5.50 -15.15 -0.93
N ASP A 29 -5.18 -16.38 -0.52
CA ASP A 29 -6.12 -17.52 -0.50
C ASP A 29 -7.41 -17.21 0.23
N ARG A 30 -7.35 -16.51 1.37
CA ARG A 30 -8.57 -16.13 2.12
C ARG A 30 -9.54 -15.27 1.31
N GLN A 31 -9.03 -14.47 0.37
CA GLN A 31 -9.87 -13.64 -0.49
C GLN A 31 -10.37 -14.45 -1.68
N LEU A 32 -9.52 -15.31 -2.26
CA LEU A 32 -9.89 -16.18 -3.35
C LEU A 32 -10.95 -17.20 -2.93
N ILE A 33 -10.77 -17.88 -1.80
CA ILE A 33 -11.77 -18.80 -1.22
C ILE A 33 -13.12 -18.10 -1.00
N ALA A 34 -13.10 -16.84 -0.50
CA ALA A 34 -14.34 -16.09 -0.35
C ALA A 34 -15.03 -15.76 -1.68
N LEU A 35 -14.29 -15.67 -2.78
CA LEU A 35 -14.81 -15.42 -4.12
C LEU A 35 -15.30 -16.70 -4.84
N GLU A 36 -14.80 -17.88 -4.46
CA GLU A 36 -15.16 -19.16 -5.11
C GLU A 36 -16.66 -19.44 -5.11
N SER A 37 -17.36 -19.09 -4.02
CA SER A 37 -18.80 -19.30 -3.89
C SER A 37 -19.65 -18.47 -4.87
N TYR A 38 -19.06 -17.51 -5.57
CA TYR A 38 -19.73 -16.62 -6.52
C TYR A 38 -19.52 -17.01 -7.98
N ASN A 39 -18.86 -18.16 -8.26
CA ASN A 39 -18.62 -18.69 -9.60
C ASN A 39 -18.04 -17.67 -10.59
N ILE A 40 -17.09 -16.84 -10.13
CA ILE A 40 -16.46 -15.82 -10.97
C ILE A 40 -15.42 -16.49 -11.86
N PRO A 41 -15.46 -16.30 -13.20
CA PRO A 41 -14.43 -16.81 -14.09
C PRO A 41 -13.04 -16.33 -13.68
N SER A 42 -12.02 -17.18 -13.76
CA SER A 42 -10.66 -16.85 -13.33
C SER A 42 -10.06 -15.65 -14.06
N GLU A 43 -10.42 -15.47 -15.34
CA GLU A 43 -10.03 -14.33 -16.18
C GLU A 43 -10.69 -12.99 -15.74
N ASN A 44 -11.71 -13.07 -14.88
CA ASN A 44 -12.41 -11.92 -14.30
C ASN A 44 -11.98 -11.64 -12.86
N ILE A 45 -11.00 -12.38 -12.32
CA ILE A 45 -10.41 -12.11 -11.01
C ILE A 45 -9.13 -11.29 -11.19
N PHE A 46 -9.11 -10.11 -10.59
CA PHE A 46 -8.00 -9.15 -10.68
C PHE A 46 -7.28 -9.07 -9.33
N ILE A 47 -5.95 -9.30 -9.35
CA ILE A 47 -5.13 -9.40 -8.15
C ILE A 47 -4.01 -8.36 -8.18
N ASP A 48 -3.93 -7.50 -7.16
CA ASP A 48 -2.81 -6.60 -6.91
C ASP A 48 -2.02 -7.05 -5.67
N LYS A 49 -0.75 -7.44 -5.88
CA LYS A 49 0.21 -7.83 -4.84
C LYS A 49 1.23 -6.70 -4.63
N LYS A 50 0.86 -5.66 -3.86
CA LYS A 50 1.76 -4.54 -3.61
C LYS A 50 1.55 -3.93 -2.23
N SER A 51 2.68 -3.49 -1.62
CA SER A 51 2.69 -2.84 -0.32
C SER A 51 1.83 -1.57 -0.29
N GLY A 52 1.29 -1.29 0.90
CA GLY A 52 0.33 -0.23 1.15
C GLY A 52 0.75 1.20 0.78
N LYS A 53 2.03 1.47 0.43
CA LYS A 53 2.54 2.81 0.10
C LYS A 53 2.47 3.19 -1.37
N ASP A 54 2.30 2.21 -2.28
CA ASP A 54 2.31 2.48 -3.71
C ASP A 54 0.89 2.48 -4.28
N PHE A 55 0.44 3.65 -4.79
CA PHE A 55 -0.87 3.84 -5.45
C PHE A 55 -0.96 3.13 -6.81
N ASN A 56 0.12 2.51 -7.26
CA ASN A 56 0.14 1.81 -8.54
C ASN A 56 -0.56 0.45 -8.43
N ARG A 57 -1.86 0.42 -8.73
CA ARG A 57 -2.74 -0.76 -8.77
C ARG A 57 -3.04 -1.15 -10.23
N PRO A 58 -2.11 -1.82 -10.91
CA PRO A 58 -2.27 -2.12 -12.34
C PRO A 58 -3.46 -3.04 -12.62
N ALA A 59 -3.72 -4.04 -11.74
CA ALA A 59 -4.86 -4.92 -11.89
C ALA A 59 -6.18 -4.18 -11.66
N TYR A 60 -6.28 -3.33 -10.65
CA TYR A 60 -7.43 -2.47 -10.42
C TYR A 60 -7.72 -1.55 -11.61
N LYS A 61 -6.68 -0.90 -12.15
CA LYS A 61 -6.84 -0.04 -13.33
C LYS A 61 -7.35 -0.81 -14.56
N ARG A 62 -6.93 -2.07 -14.75
CA ARG A 62 -7.46 -2.94 -15.81
C ARG A 62 -8.91 -3.33 -15.54
N LEU A 63 -9.24 -3.70 -14.31
CA LEU A 63 -10.60 -4.01 -13.87
C LEU A 63 -11.54 -2.84 -14.17
N ILE A 64 -11.21 -1.62 -13.70
CA ILE A 64 -12.04 -0.43 -13.92
C ILE A 64 -12.27 -0.16 -15.40
N ARG A 65 -11.29 -0.41 -16.28
CA ARG A 65 -11.49 -0.26 -17.73
C ARG A 65 -12.41 -1.33 -18.32
N LYS A 66 -12.39 -2.55 -17.76
CA LYS A 66 -13.20 -3.68 -18.25
C LYS A 66 -14.66 -3.60 -17.80
N LEU A 67 -14.91 -3.08 -16.60
CA LEU A 67 -16.24 -2.94 -16.01
C LEU A 67 -17.18 -2.05 -16.86
N ARG A 68 -18.42 -2.51 -17.03
CA ARG A 68 -19.53 -1.84 -17.73
C ARG A 68 -20.78 -1.81 -16.87
N ALA A 69 -21.71 -0.94 -17.20
CA ALA A 69 -22.99 -0.85 -16.51
C ALA A 69 -23.73 -2.21 -16.49
N GLY A 70 -24.24 -2.56 -15.33
CA GLY A 70 -24.92 -3.83 -15.08
C GLY A 70 -23.99 -4.99 -14.67
N ASP A 71 -22.66 -4.82 -14.74
CA ASP A 71 -21.73 -5.80 -14.19
C ASP A 71 -21.79 -5.84 -12.66
N MET A 72 -21.24 -6.92 -12.09
CA MET A 72 -21.17 -7.14 -10.65
C MET A 72 -19.72 -7.28 -10.19
N LEU A 73 -19.31 -6.44 -9.22
CA LEU A 73 -17.98 -6.50 -8.61
C LEU A 73 -18.08 -7.11 -7.20
N TYR A 74 -17.34 -8.18 -6.97
CA TYR A 74 -17.20 -8.83 -5.67
C TYR A 74 -15.86 -8.45 -5.04
N ILE A 75 -15.89 -8.02 -3.80
CA ILE A 75 -14.72 -7.77 -2.96
C ILE A 75 -14.92 -8.40 -1.59
N LYS A 76 -13.84 -8.91 -0.98
CA LYS A 76 -13.98 -9.51 0.34
C LYS A 76 -14.34 -8.48 1.40
N SER A 77 -13.62 -7.37 1.44
CA SER A 77 -13.78 -6.30 2.43
C SER A 77 -13.61 -4.93 1.79
N ILE A 78 -14.24 -3.91 2.37
CA ILE A 78 -14.30 -2.55 1.80
C ILE A 78 -12.92 -1.86 1.68
N ASP A 79 -11.98 -2.19 2.56
CA ASP A 79 -10.61 -1.67 2.54
C ASP A 79 -9.81 -2.11 1.30
N ARG A 80 -10.35 -3.05 0.48
CA ARG A 80 -9.76 -3.38 -0.82
C ARG A 80 -9.89 -2.23 -1.82
N LEU A 81 -10.93 -1.42 -1.74
CA LEU A 81 -11.16 -0.28 -2.63
C LEU A 81 -10.22 0.89 -2.36
N GLY A 82 -10.00 1.23 -1.10
CA GLY A 82 -9.21 2.39 -0.68
C GLY A 82 -8.29 2.11 0.50
N ARG A 83 -7.52 3.11 0.91
CA ARG A 83 -6.65 3.07 2.10
C ARG A 83 -7.13 3.99 3.20
N ASN A 84 -7.84 5.01 2.83
CA ASN A 84 -8.45 5.99 3.70
C ASN A 84 -9.92 6.15 3.33
N TYR A 85 -10.62 6.90 4.14
CA TYR A 85 -12.03 7.20 3.96
C TYR A 85 -12.32 7.79 2.58
N GLU A 86 -11.57 8.80 2.16
CA GLU A 86 -11.80 9.53 0.91
C GLU A 86 -11.62 8.63 -0.32
N ASP A 87 -10.54 7.86 -0.36
CA ASP A 87 -10.30 6.88 -1.43
C ASP A 87 -11.45 5.88 -1.56
N ILE A 88 -11.94 5.33 -0.43
CA ILE A 88 -13.00 4.33 -0.43
C ILE A 88 -14.28 4.93 -1.01
N ILE A 89 -14.68 6.10 -0.53
CA ILE A 89 -15.89 6.80 -1.00
C ILE A 89 -15.77 7.13 -2.49
N GLU A 90 -14.62 7.67 -2.92
CA GLU A 90 -14.39 8.02 -4.32
C GLU A 90 -14.51 6.79 -5.24
N GLN A 91 -13.84 5.70 -4.88
CA GLN A 91 -13.88 4.47 -5.68
C GLN A 91 -15.27 3.83 -5.68
N TRP A 92 -15.96 3.81 -4.54
CA TRP A 92 -17.34 3.34 -4.44
C TRP A 92 -18.27 4.12 -5.37
N GLN A 93 -18.25 5.47 -5.27
CA GLN A 93 -19.07 6.32 -6.13
C GLN A 93 -18.70 6.20 -7.61
N HIS A 94 -17.40 6.07 -7.91
CA HIS A 94 -16.93 5.87 -9.28
C HIS A 94 -17.51 4.58 -9.88
N ILE A 95 -17.49 3.47 -9.15
CA ILE A 95 -17.96 2.18 -9.62
C ILE A 95 -19.48 2.17 -9.69
N THR A 96 -20.17 2.55 -8.61
CA THR A 96 -21.64 2.43 -8.53
C THR A 96 -22.35 3.52 -9.34
N LYS A 97 -22.00 4.78 -9.17
CA LYS A 97 -22.73 5.93 -9.75
C LYS A 97 -22.24 6.29 -11.15
N LYS A 98 -20.92 6.31 -11.39
CA LYS A 98 -20.37 6.71 -12.71
C LYS A 98 -20.36 5.55 -13.70
N LYS A 99 -20.04 4.32 -13.22
CA LYS A 99 -19.98 3.14 -14.09
C LYS A 99 -21.28 2.35 -14.13
N GLY A 100 -22.17 2.51 -13.16
CA GLY A 100 -23.40 1.74 -13.06
C GLY A 100 -23.17 0.25 -12.79
N VAL A 101 -22.08 -0.07 -12.06
CA VAL A 101 -21.70 -1.44 -11.68
C VAL A 101 -22.16 -1.71 -10.26
N ASP A 102 -22.78 -2.86 -10.04
CA ASP A 102 -23.16 -3.28 -8.71
C ASP A 102 -21.93 -3.78 -7.93
N ILE A 103 -21.90 -3.53 -6.61
CA ILE A 103 -20.82 -4.00 -5.72
C ILE A 103 -21.43 -4.86 -4.61
N LYS A 104 -20.73 -5.96 -4.30
CA LYS A 104 -21.00 -6.79 -3.12
C LYS A 104 -19.73 -6.90 -2.28
N VAL A 105 -19.83 -6.47 -1.03
CA VAL A 105 -18.77 -6.65 -0.02
C VAL A 105 -19.11 -7.90 0.78
N ILE A 106 -18.31 -8.96 0.63
CA ILE A 106 -18.63 -10.30 1.16
C ILE A 106 -18.71 -10.29 2.69
N ASP A 107 -17.78 -9.62 3.37
CA ASP A 107 -17.73 -9.53 4.83
C ASP A 107 -18.79 -8.54 5.39
N MET A 108 -19.51 -7.83 4.51
CA MET A 108 -20.50 -6.82 4.88
C MET A 108 -21.75 -6.89 3.99
N PRO A 109 -22.73 -7.77 4.31
CA PRO A 109 -23.92 -7.93 3.49
C PRO A 109 -24.75 -6.65 3.29
N LEU A 110 -24.67 -5.69 4.22
CA LEU A 110 -25.32 -4.37 4.08
C LEU A 110 -24.73 -3.53 2.94
N LEU A 111 -23.50 -3.82 2.49
CA LEU A 111 -22.87 -3.20 1.34
C LEU A 111 -23.00 -4.08 0.09
N ASP A 112 -24.20 -4.53 -0.19
CA ASP A 112 -24.61 -5.20 -1.42
C ASP A 112 -25.61 -4.32 -2.17
N THR A 113 -25.13 -3.68 -3.25
CA THR A 113 -25.96 -2.72 -4.00
C THR A 113 -27.11 -3.37 -4.77
N THR A 114 -27.10 -4.71 -4.90
CA THR A 114 -28.18 -5.42 -5.59
C THR A 114 -29.48 -5.45 -4.79
N TYR A 115 -29.40 -5.43 -3.46
CA TYR A 115 -30.58 -5.39 -2.59
C TYR A 115 -31.17 -3.99 -2.45
N CYS A 116 -30.42 -2.96 -2.84
CA CYS A 116 -30.72 -1.57 -2.53
C CYS A 116 -30.94 -0.74 -3.82
N LYS A 117 -31.77 -1.24 -4.72
CA LYS A 117 -32.04 -0.54 -6.00
C LYS A 117 -33.02 0.63 -5.86
N ASP A 118 -33.67 0.76 -4.73
CA ASP A 118 -34.51 1.91 -4.42
C ASP A 118 -33.69 3.07 -3.80
N LEU A 119 -34.30 4.24 -3.75
CA LEU A 119 -33.64 5.45 -3.21
C LEU A 119 -33.23 5.28 -1.74
N LEU A 120 -34.05 4.61 -0.94
CA LEU A 120 -33.83 4.37 0.48
C LEU A 120 -32.65 3.41 0.70
N GLY A 121 -32.58 2.34 -0.06
CA GLY A 121 -31.49 1.37 0.05
C GLY A 121 -30.15 1.96 -0.38
N THR A 122 -30.12 2.77 -1.46
CA THR A 122 -28.91 3.49 -1.86
C THR A 122 -28.45 4.45 -0.77
N PHE A 123 -29.36 5.17 -0.13
CA PHE A 123 -29.06 6.05 0.98
C PHE A 123 -28.50 5.30 2.20
N ILE A 124 -29.10 4.16 2.56
CA ILE A 124 -28.63 3.32 3.68
C ILE A 124 -27.23 2.78 3.39
N ALA A 125 -26.96 2.29 2.18
CA ALA A 125 -25.64 1.81 1.80
C ALA A 125 -24.57 2.93 1.85
N ASP A 126 -24.90 4.11 1.33
CA ASP A 126 -24.03 5.29 1.41
C ASP A 126 -23.75 5.70 2.89
N LEU A 127 -24.76 5.67 3.75
CA LEU A 127 -24.63 5.99 5.18
C LEU A 127 -23.76 4.96 5.92
N VAL A 128 -24.02 3.66 5.72
CA VAL A 128 -23.22 2.58 6.33
C VAL A 128 -21.77 2.69 5.88
N LEU A 129 -21.53 2.94 4.59
CA LEU A 129 -20.21 3.16 4.04
C LEU A 129 -19.49 4.31 4.74
N GLN A 130 -20.16 5.44 4.95
CA GLN A 130 -19.58 6.61 5.64
C GLN A 130 -19.22 6.28 7.09
N VAL A 131 -20.13 5.66 7.85
CA VAL A 131 -19.89 5.29 9.26
C VAL A 131 -18.71 4.32 9.39
N MET A 132 -18.66 3.28 8.56
CA MET A 132 -17.61 2.27 8.62
C MET A 132 -16.25 2.84 8.20
N SER A 133 -16.22 3.65 7.16
CA SER A 133 -14.99 4.29 6.69
C SER A 133 -14.46 5.31 7.72
N PHE A 134 -15.34 6.07 8.36
CA PHE A 134 -14.98 6.97 9.47
C PHE A 134 -14.42 6.20 10.67
N SER A 135 -15.06 5.10 11.05
CA SER A 135 -14.60 4.23 12.14
C SER A 135 -13.19 3.66 11.86
N ALA A 136 -12.93 3.22 10.63
CA ALA A 136 -11.61 2.74 10.21
C ALA A 136 -10.55 3.84 10.26
N GLN A 137 -10.91 5.07 9.92
CA GLN A 137 -10.01 6.23 10.00
C GLN A 137 -9.64 6.54 11.46
N LEU A 138 -10.63 6.59 12.36
CA LEU A 138 -10.41 6.80 13.79
C LEU A 138 -9.49 5.74 14.39
N GLU A 139 -9.71 4.46 14.06
CA GLU A 139 -8.85 3.38 14.57
C GLU A 139 -7.40 3.54 14.09
N ARG A 140 -7.20 3.93 12.84
CA ARG A 140 -5.86 4.20 12.30
C ARG A 140 -5.18 5.36 13.03
N GLU A 141 -5.88 6.45 13.27
CA GLU A 141 -5.37 7.61 14.01
C GLU A 141 -4.99 7.21 15.44
N ASN A 142 -5.84 6.46 16.12
CA ASN A 142 -5.57 5.94 17.46
C ASN A 142 -4.33 5.04 17.50
N ILE A 143 -4.11 4.19 16.49
CA ILE A 143 -2.92 3.34 16.39
C ILE A 143 -1.66 4.21 16.23
N LEU A 144 -1.69 5.20 15.33
CA LEU A 144 -0.57 6.11 15.12
C LEU A 144 -0.24 6.93 16.37
N GLN A 145 -1.26 7.41 17.07
CA GLN A 145 -1.08 8.14 18.32
C GLN A 145 -0.44 7.25 19.39
N ARG A 146 -0.98 6.07 19.65
CA ARG A 146 -0.39 5.11 20.61
C ARG A 146 1.06 4.74 20.25
N GLN A 147 1.36 4.59 18.95
CA GLN A 147 2.72 4.35 18.48
C GLN A 147 3.65 5.53 18.78
N ALA A 148 3.21 6.77 18.52
CA ALA A 148 3.98 7.97 18.79
C ALA A 148 4.25 8.15 20.30
N GLU A 149 3.25 7.91 21.13
CA GLU A 149 3.36 7.93 22.60
C GLU A 149 4.35 6.85 23.10
N GLY A 150 4.24 5.63 22.57
CA GLY A 150 5.15 4.53 22.89
C GLY A 150 6.61 4.82 22.50
N ILE A 151 6.84 5.39 21.32
CA ILE A 151 8.17 5.83 20.85
C ILE A 151 8.72 6.94 21.76
N SER A 152 7.87 7.92 22.12
CA SER A 152 8.28 9.01 23.01
C SER A 152 8.70 8.49 24.39
N ALA A 153 7.88 7.62 25.00
CA ALA A 153 8.18 7.00 26.27
C ALA A 153 9.47 6.13 26.22
N ALA A 154 9.68 5.40 25.16
CA ALA A 154 10.88 4.59 24.98
C ALA A 154 12.15 5.45 24.80
N LYS A 155 12.06 6.57 24.05
CA LYS A 155 13.14 7.56 23.93
C LYS A 155 13.48 8.19 25.27
N ALA A 156 12.49 8.53 26.09
CA ALA A 156 12.70 9.05 27.44
C ALA A 156 13.44 8.05 28.36
N LYS A 157 13.29 6.75 28.10
CA LYS A 157 14.03 5.66 28.78
C LYS A 157 15.40 5.37 28.14
N GLY A 158 15.87 6.17 27.19
CA GLY A 158 17.17 6.02 26.52
C GLY A 158 17.19 5.01 25.37
N VAL A 159 16.05 4.45 24.96
CA VAL A 159 16.00 3.53 23.81
C VAL A 159 16.27 4.28 22.53
N LYS A 160 17.28 3.87 21.79
CA LYS A 160 17.64 4.44 20.49
C LYS A 160 16.86 3.71 19.40
N PHE A 161 16.15 4.49 18.56
CA PHE A 161 15.44 3.99 17.38
C PHE A 161 16.26 4.27 16.12
N GLY A 162 16.04 3.49 15.11
CA GLY A 162 16.69 3.60 13.80
C GLY A 162 17.72 2.50 13.56
N ARG A 163 18.46 2.66 12.49
CA ARG A 163 19.54 1.73 12.14
C ARG A 163 20.68 1.87 13.17
N LYS A 164 21.22 0.74 13.63
CA LYS A 164 22.43 0.75 14.49
C LYS A 164 23.54 1.56 13.81
N ALA A 165 24.22 2.39 14.60
CA ALA A 165 25.41 3.09 14.13
C ALA A 165 26.45 2.04 13.69
N VAL A 166 27.15 2.34 12.63
CA VAL A 166 28.27 1.52 12.17
C VAL A 166 29.40 1.74 13.18
N GLU A 167 29.89 0.67 13.78
CA GLU A 167 31.02 0.72 14.71
C GLU A 167 32.32 1.02 13.92
N VAL A 168 33.11 1.94 14.43
CA VAL A 168 34.39 2.28 13.83
C VAL A 168 35.38 1.16 14.21
N PRO A 169 36.05 0.49 13.25
CA PRO A 169 37.06 -0.51 13.56
C PRO A 169 38.22 0.08 14.36
N GLU A 170 38.84 -0.69 15.23
CA GLU A 170 39.99 -0.22 16.04
C GLU A 170 41.16 0.27 15.18
N ASN A 171 41.39 -0.33 14.02
CA ASN A 171 42.44 0.02 13.07
C ASN A 171 42.05 1.11 12.05
N PHE A 172 40.87 1.77 12.27
CA PHE A 172 40.32 2.74 11.30
C PHE A 172 41.27 3.93 11.06
N GLU A 173 41.95 4.41 12.10
CA GLU A 173 42.86 5.56 12.00
C GLU A 173 44.06 5.24 11.09
N ASP A 174 44.69 4.08 11.22
CA ASP A 174 45.78 3.63 10.36
C ASP A 174 45.31 3.49 8.90
N ILE A 175 44.17 2.83 8.70
CA ILE A 175 43.58 2.70 7.34
C ILE A 175 43.28 4.08 6.75
N TYR A 176 42.73 5.01 7.56
CA TYR A 176 42.42 6.36 7.13
C TYR A 176 43.68 7.13 6.69
N ILE A 177 44.79 7.06 7.47
CA ILE A 177 46.07 7.72 7.15
C ILE A 177 46.61 7.16 5.83
N ARG A 178 46.71 5.83 5.69
CA ARG A 178 47.21 5.18 4.47
C ARG A 178 46.34 5.50 3.24
N TRP A 179 45.04 5.55 3.41
CA TRP A 179 44.10 5.95 2.36
C TRP A 179 44.30 7.42 1.96
N ARG A 180 44.49 8.32 2.91
CA ARG A 180 44.79 9.74 2.64
C ARG A 180 46.12 9.95 1.95
N ASN A 181 47.10 9.15 2.28
CA ASN A 181 48.44 9.16 1.64
C ASN A 181 48.43 8.50 0.24
N LYS A 182 47.25 8.03 -0.23
CA LYS A 182 47.08 7.31 -1.51
C LYS A 182 47.82 5.96 -1.57
N GLU A 183 48.12 5.36 -0.43
CA GLU A 183 48.70 4.01 -0.32
C GLU A 183 47.64 2.94 -0.52
N LEU A 184 46.36 3.28 -0.27
CA LEU A 184 45.20 2.43 -0.49
C LEU A 184 44.23 3.11 -1.45
N SER A 185 43.59 2.32 -2.34
CA SER A 185 42.49 2.80 -3.14
C SER A 185 41.20 2.91 -2.27
N ASN A 186 40.13 3.54 -2.80
CA ASN A 186 38.85 3.65 -2.11
C ASN A 186 38.26 2.25 -1.78
N GLU A 187 38.40 1.34 -2.72
CA GLU A 187 37.90 -0.04 -2.61
C GLU A 187 38.69 -0.82 -1.56
N GLN A 188 40.04 -0.71 -1.60
CA GLN A 188 40.92 -1.38 -0.64
C GLN A 188 40.73 -0.87 0.78
N ALA A 189 40.56 0.44 0.97
CA ALA A 189 40.29 1.02 2.28
C ALA A 189 38.92 0.61 2.82
N ALA A 190 37.89 0.55 1.95
CA ALA A 190 36.56 0.11 2.31
C ALA A 190 36.54 -1.38 2.68
N GLU A 191 37.23 -2.23 1.91
CA GLU A 191 37.38 -3.66 2.17
C GLU A 191 38.13 -3.91 3.47
N ALA A 192 39.23 -3.22 3.73
CA ALA A 192 39.99 -3.33 4.98
C ALA A 192 39.18 -2.97 6.23
N CYS A 193 38.16 -2.11 6.10
CA CYS A 193 37.19 -1.77 7.14
C CYS A 193 35.97 -2.68 7.19
N GLY A 194 35.78 -3.56 6.21
CA GLY A 194 34.56 -4.38 6.06
C GLY A 194 33.32 -3.58 5.66
N PHE A 195 33.48 -2.47 4.93
CA PHE A 195 32.41 -1.55 4.54
C PHE A 195 32.27 -1.39 3.03
N SER A 196 31.14 -0.81 2.59
CA SER A 196 31.07 -0.25 1.24
C SER A 196 31.83 1.08 1.18
N VAL A 197 32.32 1.46 -0.01
CA VAL A 197 32.97 2.75 -0.26
C VAL A 197 32.12 3.93 0.23
N ARG A 198 30.81 3.90 0.00
CA ARG A 198 29.88 4.93 0.49
C ARG A 198 29.82 5.00 2.02
N THR A 199 29.85 3.84 2.69
CA THR A 199 29.88 3.78 4.16
C THR A 199 31.17 4.33 4.72
N LEU A 200 32.33 4.02 4.08
CA LEU A 200 33.63 4.55 4.43
C LEU A 200 33.62 6.09 4.41
N TYR A 201 33.15 6.70 3.32
CA TYR A 201 33.07 8.17 3.22
C TYR A 201 32.20 8.79 4.32
N ASN A 202 31.01 8.25 4.54
CA ASN A 202 30.10 8.75 5.58
C ASN A 202 30.69 8.63 6.98
N LEU A 203 31.39 7.53 7.26
CA LEU A 203 32.01 7.25 8.54
C LEU A 203 33.19 8.17 8.76
N THR A 204 34.01 8.41 7.73
CA THR A 204 35.15 9.35 7.75
C THR A 204 34.71 10.78 8.06
N GLU A 205 33.61 11.23 7.45
CA GLU A 205 33.10 12.58 7.70
C GLU A 205 32.67 12.75 9.18
N ASN A 206 31.99 11.76 9.72
CA ASN A 206 31.56 11.75 11.13
C ASN A 206 32.74 11.61 12.09
N TRP A 207 33.72 10.74 11.79
CA TRP A 207 34.90 10.50 12.61
C TRP A 207 35.77 11.76 12.68
N ARG A 208 35.96 12.48 11.58
CA ARG A 208 36.67 13.78 11.52
C ARG A 208 36.01 14.85 12.39
N LYS A 209 34.68 14.92 12.39
CA LYS A 209 33.92 15.86 13.22
C LYS A 209 34.10 15.58 14.71
N ILE A 210 34.13 14.30 15.10
CA ILE A 210 34.28 13.88 16.51
C ILE A 210 35.72 14.16 17.01
N ASN A 211 36.74 13.88 16.19
CA ASN A 211 38.14 13.99 16.60
C ASN A 211 38.75 15.38 16.34
N ASN A 212 37.95 16.40 16.03
CA ASN A 212 38.39 17.79 15.81
C ASN A 212 39.51 17.93 14.79
N LEU A 213 39.72 16.99 13.88
CA LEU A 213 40.72 17.03 12.86
C LEU A 213 40.35 18.06 11.78
N ARG A 214 40.58 19.34 12.09
CA ARG A 214 40.57 20.42 11.11
C ARG A 214 41.78 20.24 10.20
N PHE A 215 41.48 20.00 8.93
CA PHE A 215 42.36 20.14 7.76
C PHE A 215 43.86 20.18 8.01
N ILE A 216 44.55 19.05 7.80
CA ILE A 216 45.88 19.07 7.21
C ILE A 216 45.63 18.89 5.70
N ILE A 217 45.85 19.98 4.97
CA ILE A 217 45.83 20.06 3.50
C ILE A 217 46.99 19.26 2.96
#